data_70923b97780ad1667c7e4b8e4b245b95
#
_entry.id   70923b97780ad1667c7e4b8e4b245b95
#
_cell.length_a   1.000
_cell.length_b   1.000
_cell.length_c   1.000
_cell.angle_alpha   90.00
_cell.angle_beta   90.00
_cell.angle_gamma   90.00
#
_symmetry.space_group_name_H-M   'P 1'
#
loop_
_entity.id
_entity.type
_entity.pdbx_description
1 polymer ?
#
loop_
_entity_poly.entity_id
_entity_poly.type
_entity_poly.pdbx_seq_one_letter_code
_entity_poly.pdbx_strand_id
1 'polypeptide(L)'
;MAARPGTPGTTAVLPDEGLVRALGLGSAVLFVLGSVIGSGIFLTTGVMASVLPSPTLILLAWAAGGVIALSAGLTYAEMASMYPRSGGVYVYLREAFGPMLAFLYGWAALLIFFSGGIAAVAVGFADYLSYVAPSLSPSRILWSAATPAGTWTVSAAQIVAVVCIAALAAINYIGVRSGNRVNVVLTVAKVLGLAALPILALIAADVTPAWTPVAANVPRPLAGFGIAMIAVLWANDAWYCVTWIAGEMRDPQRDLPRALIIGIALLTGIYLVVNISYFYALPMAELQGVTRVAEQAATALAGTNGARFVALTVIISTFGCNNAAILAGARLLFAMARDGVFLPVAAKVHPQYKTPHIAIVALSVWASLLALSGSYEQLFTYVMFASSLLHMIGAFGVFRLRRLRPDLPRPYRVWGYPVVPIVFILASGAFVLNTLIERPRESVAGLAFLALGVPVYWYSKAR
;
A
#
# COMPACT_ATOMS: atom_id res chain seq x y z
N MET A 1 38.58 -42.24 15.30
CA MET A 1 37.82 -42.11 14.05
C MET A 1 37.23 -40.69 14.07
N ALA A 2 37.93 -39.75 13.38
CA ALA A 2 37.62 -38.31 13.47
C ALA A 2 36.48 -37.95 12.48
N ALA A 3 35.51 -37.24 12.99
CA ALA A 3 34.38 -36.73 12.19
C ALA A 3 34.88 -35.66 11.19
N ARG A 4 34.57 -35.84 9.92
CA ARG A 4 34.84 -34.87 8.85
C ARG A 4 33.96 -33.62 9.06
N PRO A 5 34.49 -32.38 8.87
CA PRO A 5 33.67 -31.18 8.88
C PRO A 5 32.72 -31.17 7.71
N GLY A 6 31.44 -30.99 8.00
CA GLY A 6 30.36 -30.94 7.02
C GLY A 6 30.54 -29.80 6.02
N THR A 7 30.36 -30.13 4.74
CA THR A 7 30.15 -29.22 3.61
C THR A 7 29.15 -28.13 3.96
N PRO A 8 29.36 -26.87 3.57
CA PRO A 8 28.36 -25.81 3.74
C PRO A 8 27.13 -26.17 2.89
N GLY A 9 26.11 -26.68 3.59
CA GLY A 9 24.88 -27.16 3.01
C GLY A 9 24.17 -26.03 2.24
N THR A 10 23.79 -26.34 1.03
CA THR A 10 22.63 -25.77 0.36
C THR A 10 21.51 -25.61 1.38
N THR A 11 21.28 -24.41 1.85
CA THR A 11 20.10 -24.10 2.69
C THR A 11 18.87 -24.32 1.82
N ALA A 12 18.38 -25.57 1.84
CA ALA A 12 17.06 -25.87 1.34
C ALA A 12 16.09 -24.88 1.98
N VAL A 13 15.37 -24.13 1.16
CA VAL A 13 14.32 -23.23 1.60
C VAL A 13 13.30 -24.07 2.37
N LEU A 14 13.40 -24.08 3.71
CA LEU A 14 12.44 -24.79 4.54
C LEU A 14 11.06 -24.19 4.27
N PRO A 15 10.02 -24.99 4.00
CA PRO A 15 8.67 -24.50 3.89
C PRO A 15 8.30 -23.72 5.15
N ASP A 16 7.51 -22.64 5.01
CA ASP A 16 6.92 -21.97 6.16
C ASP A 16 6.00 -22.96 6.87
N GLU A 17 6.54 -23.64 7.89
CA GLU A 17 5.85 -24.69 8.61
C GLU A 17 4.56 -24.13 9.24
N GLY A 18 3.42 -24.66 8.82
CA GLY A 18 2.09 -24.32 9.33
C GLY A 18 1.19 -23.48 8.40
N LEU A 19 1.71 -22.86 7.31
CA LEU A 19 0.91 -22.16 6.32
C LEU A 19 0.51 -23.05 5.14
N VAL A 20 -0.71 -22.86 4.60
CA VAL A 20 -1.23 -23.68 3.50
C VAL A 20 -0.90 -23.02 2.15
N ARG A 21 -0.17 -23.71 1.27
CA ARG A 21 0.11 -23.27 -0.10
C ARG A 21 -1.14 -23.44 -0.99
N ALA A 22 -1.92 -22.35 -1.14
CA ALA A 22 -3.18 -22.36 -1.88
C ALA A 22 -3.20 -21.40 -3.08
N LEU A 23 -2.30 -20.40 -3.13
CA LEU A 23 -2.36 -19.28 -4.06
C LEU A 23 -1.60 -19.58 -5.36
N GLY A 24 -2.27 -19.45 -6.51
CA GLY A 24 -1.64 -19.47 -7.84
C GLY A 24 -1.46 -18.05 -8.42
N LEU A 25 -0.90 -17.97 -9.63
CA LEU A 25 -0.59 -16.70 -10.32
C LEU A 25 -1.81 -15.74 -10.37
N GLY A 26 -2.97 -16.22 -10.80
CA GLY A 26 -4.18 -15.39 -10.91
C GLY A 26 -4.59 -14.79 -9.56
N SER A 27 -4.56 -15.58 -8.48
CA SER A 27 -4.82 -15.07 -7.13
C SER A 27 -3.77 -14.05 -6.68
N ALA A 28 -2.51 -14.24 -7.04
CA ALA A 28 -1.44 -13.32 -6.69
C ALA A 28 -1.55 -11.98 -7.46
N VAL A 29 -1.92 -12.00 -8.75
CA VAL A 29 -2.22 -10.78 -9.52
C VAL A 29 -3.40 -10.04 -8.93
N LEU A 30 -4.51 -10.75 -8.64
CA LEU A 30 -5.66 -10.15 -7.97
C LEU A 30 -5.32 -9.65 -6.57
N PHE A 31 -4.35 -10.25 -5.89
CA PHE A 31 -3.88 -9.78 -4.60
C PHE A 31 -3.13 -8.44 -4.74
N VAL A 32 -2.27 -8.28 -5.76
CA VAL A 32 -1.62 -6.98 -6.07
C VAL A 32 -2.69 -5.92 -6.34
N LEU A 33 -3.62 -6.18 -7.27
CA LEU A 33 -4.70 -5.24 -7.57
C LEU A 33 -5.56 -4.96 -6.33
N GLY A 34 -5.86 -5.99 -5.54
CA GLY A 34 -6.65 -5.91 -4.32
C GLY A 34 -6.00 -5.07 -3.24
N SER A 35 -4.69 -5.16 -3.08
CA SER A 35 -3.91 -4.41 -2.09
C SER A 35 -3.73 -2.95 -2.48
N VAL A 36 -3.54 -2.65 -3.77
CA VAL A 36 -3.20 -1.31 -4.25
C VAL A 36 -4.45 -0.48 -4.57
N ILE A 37 -5.46 -1.06 -5.23
CA ILE A 37 -6.71 -0.32 -5.53
C ILE A 37 -7.48 -0.13 -4.21
N GLY A 38 -7.19 0.96 -3.53
CA GLY A 38 -7.80 1.40 -2.28
C GLY A 38 -8.65 2.65 -2.47
N SER A 39 -8.37 3.67 -1.66
CA SER A 39 -9.01 4.99 -1.71
C SER A 39 -8.32 5.95 -2.70
N GLY A 40 -7.03 5.76 -3.01
CA GLY A 40 -6.20 6.72 -3.72
C GLY A 40 -6.79 7.19 -5.06
N ILE A 41 -7.08 6.26 -5.99
CA ILE A 41 -7.59 6.61 -7.32
C ILE A 41 -8.91 7.41 -7.27
N PHE A 42 -9.71 7.24 -6.24
CA PHE A 42 -11.01 7.88 -6.10
C PHE A 42 -10.96 9.26 -5.42
N LEU A 43 -9.87 9.56 -4.68
CA LEU A 43 -9.77 10.74 -3.82
C LEU A 43 -8.65 11.71 -4.22
N THR A 44 -7.59 11.25 -4.91
CA THR A 44 -6.36 12.05 -5.01
C THR A 44 -6.30 12.99 -6.21
N THR A 45 -7.04 12.72 -7.30
CA THR A 45 -6.94 13.52 -8.54
C THR A 45 -7.39 14.97 -8.33
N GLY A 46 -8.34 15.24 -7.43
CA GLY A 46 -8.74 16.61 -7.10
C GLY A 46 -7.63 17.41 -6.37
N VAL A 47 -6.89 16.75 -5.49
CA VAL A 47 -5.69 17.34 -4.86
C VAL A 47 -4.63 17.64 -5.91
N MET A 48 -4.41 16.73 -6.86
CA MET A 48 -3.48 16.96 -7.97
C MET A 48 -3.92 18.13 -8.87
N ALA A 49 -5.22 18.26 -9.14
CA ALA A 49 -5.78 19.36 -9.92
C ALA A 49 -5.58 20.73 -9.26
N SER A 50 -5.46 20.78 -7.93
CA SER A 50 -5.14 22.02 -7.21
C SER A 50 -3.70 22.49 -7.41
N VAL A 51 -2.77 21.60 -7.74
CA VAL A 51 -1.33 21.90 -7.84
C VAL A 51 -0.77 21.75 -9.25
N LEU A 52 -1.49 21.07 -10.15
CA LEU A 52 -1.12 20.90 -11.55
C LEU A 52 -2.15 21.56 -12.47
N PRO A 53 -1.71 22.42 -13.43
CA PRO A 53 -2.61 23.26 -14.20
C PRO A 53 -3.32 22.55 -15.38
N SER A 54 -2.99 21.30 -15.68
CA SER A 54 -3.58 20.64 -16.86
C SER A 54 -3.80 19.13 -16.69
N PRO A 55 -4.82 18.57 -17.37
CA PRO A 55 -5.04 17.12 -17.45
C PRO A 55 -3.80 16.35 -17.90
N THR A 56 -3.07 16.89 -18.89
CA THR A 56 -1.85 16.25 -19.43
C THR A 56 -0.78 16.08 -18.36
N LEU A 57 -0.54 17.10 -17.51
CA LEU A 57 0.44 17.01 -16.43
C LEU A 57 0.00 16.01 -15.36
N ILE A 58 -1.29 15.93 -15.06
CA ILE A 58 -1.82 14.93 -14.14
C ILE A 58 -1.64 13.52 -14.70
N LEU A 59 -1.96 13.28 -15.97
CA LEU A 59 -1.74 11.99 -16.62
C LEU A 59 -0.26 11.62 -16.70
N LEU A 60 0.62 12.59 -16.95
CA LEU A 60 2.07 12.37 -16.91
C LEU A 60 2.54 11.98 -15.49
N ALA A 61 1.98 12.60 -14.44
CA ALA A 61 2.28 12.21 -13.06
C ALA A 61 1.82 10.77 -12.77
N TRP A 62 0.62 10.39 -13.21
CA TRP A 62 0.13 9.00 -13.09
C TRP A 62 1.00 8.00 -13.86
N ALA A 63 1.39 8.34 -15.09
CA ALA A 63 2.29 7.51 -15.90
C ALA A 63 3.68 7.39 -15.23
N ALA A 64 4.23 8.49 -14.74
CA ALA A 64 5.51 8.49 -14.01
C ALA A 64 5.44 7.62 -12.74
N GLY A 65 4.35 7.74 -11.95
CA GLY A 65 4.12 6.87 -10.80
C GLY A 65 4.04 5.39 -11.17
N GLY A 66 3.37 5.06 -12.27
CA GLY A 66 3.31 3.71 -12.81
C GLY A 66 4.68 3.17 -13.22
N VAL A 67 5.52 3.99 -13.87
CA VAL A 67 6.91 3.64 -14.24
C VAL A 67 7.75 3.42 -12.98
N ILE A 68 7.62 4.27 -11.96
CA ILE A 68 8.32 4.11 -10.68
C ILE A 68 7.88 2.82 -9.99
N ALA A 69 6.58 2.56 -9.87
CA ALA A 69 6.06 1.35 -9.28
C ALA A 69 6.48 0.08 -10.04
N LEU A 70 6.47 0.12 -11.38
CA LEU A 70 6.93 -0.99 -12.21
C LEU A 70 8.44 -1.23 -12.04
N SER A 71 9.24 -0.17 -11.98
CA SER A 71 10.68 -0.25 -11.71
C SER A 71 10.97 -0.87 -10.34
N ALA A 72 10.17 -0.52 -9.33
CA ALA A 72 10.19 -1.17 -8.03
C ALA A 72 9.83 -2.65 -8.14
N GLY A 73 8.68 -2.97 -8.75
CA GLY A 73 8.21 -4.35 -8.92
C GLY A 73 9.23 -5.24 -9.62
N LEU A 74 9.83 -4.77 -10.72
CA LEU A 74 10.90 -5.47 -11.44
C LEU A 74 12.13 -5.71 -10.55
N THR A 75 12.54 -4.70 -9.78
CA THR A 75 13.71 -4.78 -8.89
C THR A 75 13.47 -5.79 -7.77
N TYR A 76 12.32 -5.71 -7.12
CA TYR A 76 11.96 -6.59 -6.01
C TYR A 76 11.60 -8.00 -6.46
N ALA A 77 11.14 -8.18 -7.70
CA ALA A 77 10.87 -9.50 -8.29
C ALA A 77 12.10 -10.42 -8.32
N GLU A 78 13.31 -9.88 -8.54
CA GLU A 78 14.55 -10.67 -8.48
C GLU A 78 14.77 -11.20 -7.06
N MET A 79 14.71 -10.33 -6.05
CA MET A 79 14.89 -10.71 -4.65
C MET A 79 13.78 -11.67 -4.19
N ALA A 80 12.56 -11.46 -4.66
CA ALA A 80 11.41 -12.30 -4.37
C ALA A 80 11.59 -13.73 -4.95
N SER A 81 12.17 -13.86 -6.13
CA SER A 81 12.47 -15.16 -6.72
C SER A 81 13.62 -15.90 -6.00
N MET A 82 14.58 -15.15 -5.44
CA MET A 82 15.69 -15.70 -4.65
C MET A 82 15.24 -16.17 -3.26
N TYR A 83 14.32 -15.43 -2.61
CA TYR A 83 13.88 -15.66 -1.24
C TYR A 83 12.34 -15.72 -1.15
N PRO A 84 11.70 -16.76 -1.67
CA PRO A 84 10.25 -16.89 -1.75
C PRO A 84 9.65 -17.36 -0.41
N ARG A 85 9.84 -16.56 0.65
CA ARG A 85 9.38 -16.81 2.02
C ARG A 85 8.45 -15.70 2.49
N SER A 86 7.56 -16.02 3.44
CA SER A 86 6.73 -15.02 4.13
C SER A 86 7.60 -13.95 4.77
N GLY A 87 7.12 -12.69 4.74
CA GLY A 87 7.88 -11.53 5.20
C GLY A 87 8.52 -10.70 4.09
N GLY A 88 8.67 -11.24 2.86
CA GLY A 88 9.04 -10.52 1.64
C GLY A 88 10.17 -9.52 1.81
N VAL A 89 9.88 -8.21 1.70
CA VAL A 89 10.87 -7.13 1.77
C VAL A 89 11.71 -7.18 3.06
N TYR A 90 11.11 -7.55 4.20
CA TYR A 90 11.84 -7.78 5.45
C TYR A 90 12.94 -8.83 5.28
N VAL A 91 12.63 -9.94 4.61
CA VAL A 91 13.60 -11.02 4.35
C VAL A 91 14.71 -10.52 3.44
N TYR A 92 14.38 -9.77 2.39
CA TYR A 92 15.37 -9.24 1.44
C TYR A 92 16.34 -8.26 2.13
N LEU A 93 15.83 -7.40 2.99
CA LEU A 93 16.65 -6.49 3.80
C LEU A 93 17.56 -7.24 4.77
N ARG A 94 17.06 -8.32 5.40
CA ARG A 94 17.85 -9.16 6.30
C ARG A 94 19.01 -9.83 5.59
N GLU A 95 18.75 -10.41 4.44
CA GLU A 95 19.76 -11.11 3.64
C GLU A 95 20.78 -10.14 3.00
N ALA A 96 20.33 -8.94 2.63
CA ALA A 96 21.20 -7.95 1.99
C ALA A 96 22.01 -7.13 3.01
N PHE A 97 21.40 -6.69 4.11
CA PHE A 97 21.97 -5.68 5.01
C PHE A 97 22.08 -6.12 6.47
N GLY A 98 21.52 -7.29 6.79
CA GLY A 98 21.54 -7.82 8.15
C GLY A 98 20.28 -7.54 8.97
N PRO A 99 20.22 -8.10 10.19
CA PRO A 99 18.99 -8.15 10.97
C PRO A 99 18.53 -6.79 11.50
N MET A 100 19.42 -5.82 11.73
CA MET A 100 19.05 -4.50 12.26
C MET A 100 18.20 -3.71 11.26
N LEU A 101 18.61 -3.63 9.98
CA LEU A 101 17.84 -2.90 8.98
C LEU A 101 16.51 -3.60 8.67
N ALA A 102 16.51 -4.93 8.66
CA ALA A 102 15.28 -5.70 8.55
C ALA A 102 14.31 -5.43 9.71
N PHE A 103 14.84 -5.39 10.94
CA PHE A 103 14.04 -5.03 12.12
C PHE A 103 13.44 -3.61 11.97
N LEU A 104 14.26 -2.63 11.59
CA LEU A 104 13.79 -1.25 11.42
C LEU A 104 12.69 -1.14 10.34
N TYR A 105 12.79 -1.92 9.26
CA TYR A 105 11.72 -2.02 8.27
C TYR A 105 10.41 -2.53 8.88
N GLY A 106 10.47 -3.64 9.58
CA GLY A 106 9.27 -4.21 10.22
C GLY A 106 8.71 -3.35 11.35
N TRP A 107 9.59 -2.69 12.12
CA TRP A 107 9.23 -1.70 13.13
C TRP A 107 8.44 -0.53 12.51
N ALA A 108 8.96 0.05 11.44
CA ALA A 108 8.29 1.12 10.72
C ALA A 108 7.01 0.65 10.03
N ALA A 109 7.00 -0.57 9.50
CA ALA A 109 5.80 -1.16 8.90
C ALA A 109 4.67 -1.27 9.92
N LEU A 110 4.97 -1.81 11.11
CA LEU A 110 3.97 -1.93 12.17
C LEU A 110 3.50 -0.59 12.69
N LEU A 111 4.41 0.33 13.01
CA LEU A 111 4.07 1.54 13.75
C LEU A 111 3.67 2.72 12.88
N ILE A 112 4.15 2.77 11.62
CA ILE A 112 3.98 3.94 10.77
C ILE A 112 3.24 3.57 9.48
N PHE A 113 3.98 3.00 8.49
CA PHE A 113 3.47 3.03 7.13
C PHE A 113 2.38 2.00 6.85
N PHE A 114 2.44 0.81 7.44
CA PHE A 114 1.47 -0.22 7.12
C PHE A 114 0.19 -0.09 7.96
N SER A 115 0.32 0.05 9.27
CA SER A 115 -0.83 0.34 10.13
C SER A 115 -1.47 1.69 9.83
N GLY A 116 -0.65 2.71 9.51
CA GLY A 116 -1.14 4.01 9.06
C GLY A 116 -1.89 3.91 7.73
N GLY A 117 -1.41 3.07 6.80
CA GLY A 117 -2.11 2.78 5.54
C GLY A 117 -3.48 2.14 5.77
N ILE A 118 -3.56 1.13 6.64
CA ILE A 118 -4.84 0.51 7.04
C ILE A 118 -5.78 1.55 7.64
N ALA A 119 -5.27 2.39 8.54
CA ALA A 119 -6.05 3.45 9.19
C ALA A 119 -6.58 4.46 8.16
N ALA A 120 -5.70 4.96 7.26
CA ALA A 120 -6.09 5.92 6.22
C ALA A 120 -7.16 5.36 5.28
N VAL A 121 -6.97 4.12 4.79
CA VAL A 121 -7.97 3.49 3.91
C VAL A 121 -9.29 3.23 4.63
N ALA A 122 -9.27 2.93 5.94
CA ALA A 122 -10.49 2.75 6.74
C ALA A 122 -11.22 4.09 6.97
N VAL A 123 -10.48 5.20 7.15
CA VAL A 123 -11.09 6.55 7.20
C VAL A 123 -11.70 6.90 5.85
N GLY A 124 -11.02 6.61 4.74
CA GLY A 124 -11.56 6.79 3.40
C GLY A 124 -12.82 5.94 3.14
N PHE A 125 -12.88 4.71 3.65
CA PHE A 125 -14.09 3.89 3.66
C PHE A 125 -15.25 4.60 4.37
N ALA A 126 -14.99 5.15 5.57
CA ALA A 126 -15.99 5.83 6.36
C ALA A 126 -16.49 7.12 5.68
N ASP A 127 -15.61 7.86 5.00
CA ASP A 127 -15.97 9.05 4.23
C ASP A 127 -16.98 8.73 3.12
N TYR A 128 -16.77 7.66 2.37
CA TYR A 128 -17.70 7.24 1.32
C TYR A 128 -18.98 6.62 1.90
N LEU A 129 -18.88 5.91 3.03
CA LEU A 129 -20.07 5.40 3.72
C LEU A 129 -20.96 6.54 4.22
N SER A 130 -20.38 7.67 4.62
CA SER A 130 -21.13 8.84 5.06
C SER A 130 -21.98 9.48 3.94
N TYR A 131 -21.64 9.26 2.67
CA TYR A 131 -22.47 9.65 1.54
C TYR A 131 -23.80 8.88 1.51
N VAL A 132 -23.75 7.59 1.84
CA VAL A 132 -24.95 6.73 1.90
C VAL A 132 -25.70 6.90 3.24
N ALA A 133 -24.98 7.13 4.33
CA ALA A 133 -25.50 7.29 5.68
C ALA A 133 -24.93 8.55 6.33
N PRO A 134 -25.53 9.74 6.10
CA PRO A 134 -25.02 11.04 6.58
C PRO A 134 -24.83 11.14 8.10
N SER A 135 -25.54 10.32 8.87
CA SER A 135 -25.37 10.23 10.33
C SER A 135 -23.98 9.71 10.74
N LEU A 136 -23.22 9.13 9.83
CA LEU A 136 -21.85 8.60 10.04
C LEU A 136 -20.77 9.57 9.53
N SER A 137 -21.11 10.82 9.26
CA SER A 137 -20.23 11.84 8.71
C SER A 137 -19.04 12.16 9.62
N PRO A 138 -17.85 12.50 9.04
CA PRO A 138 -16.72 13.05 9.78
C PRO A 138 -17.06 14.36 10.54
N SER A 139 -18.03 15.13 10.06
CA SER A 139 -18.49 16.35 10.72
C SER A 139 -19.27 16.09 12.02
N ARG A 140 -19.77 14.88 12.23
CA ARG A 140 -20.45 14.49 13.46
C ARG A 140 -19.43 14.11 14.52
N ILE A 141 -19.03 15.09 15.32
CA ILE A 141 -18.16 14.90 16.48
C ILE A 141 -18.94 14.22 17.61
N LEU A 142 -18.45 13.07 18.07
CA LEU A 142 -19.04 12.31 19.17
C LEU A 142 -18.39 12.65 20.51
N TRP A 143 -17.11 13.00 20.47
CA TRP A 143 -16.33 13.33 21.65
C TRP A 143 -15.21 14.29 21.31
N SER A 144 -14.86 15.17 22.25
CA SER A 144 -13.73 16.09 22.11
C SER A 144 -13.05 16.34 23.45
N ALA A 145 -11.71 16.45 23.43
CA ALA A 145 -10.91 16.84 24.58
C ALA A 145 -9.83 17.84 24.18
N ALA A 146 -9.64 18.85 25.01
CA ALA A 146 -8.51 19.77 24.87
C ALA A 146 -7.23 19.07 25.33
N THR A 147 -6.18 19.14 24.50
CA THR A 147 -4.85 18.63 24.80
C THR A 147 -3.82 19.74 24.64
N PRO A 148 -2.60 19.62 25.20
CA PRO A 148 -1.53 20.60 24.97
C PRO A 148 -1.15 20.80 23.49
N ALA A 149 -1.44 19.80 22.65
CA ALA A 149 -1.16 19.81 21.21
C ALA A 149 -2.34 20.33 20.35
N GLY A 150 -3.49 20.67 20.97
CA GLY A 150 -4.72 21.09 20.30
C GLY A 150 -5.95 20.28 20.74
N THR A 151 -7.08 20.50 20.11
CA THR A 151 -8.31 19.75 20.43
C THR A 151 -8.30 18.40 19.71
N TRP A 152 -8.31 17.32 20.47
CA TRP A 152 -8.52 15.97 19.93
C TRP A 152 -10.01 15.67 19.84
N THR A 153 -10.45 15.25 18.65
CA THR A 153 -11.86 14.95 18.37
C THR A 153 -12.00 13.52 17.89
N VAL A 154 -13.09 12.87 18.28
CA VAL A 154 -13.51 11.57 17.76
C VAL A 154 -14.83 11.76 17.02
N SER A 155 -14.84 11.51 15.74
CA SER A 155 -16.01 11.61 14.86
C SER A 155 -16.71 10.26 14.67
N ALA A 156 -17.96 10.30 14.20
CA ALA A 156 -18.70 9.10 13.83
C ALA A 156 -17.97 8.29 12.74
N ALA A 157 -17.36 8.96 11.77
CA ALA A 157 -16.58 8.29 10.72
C ALA A 157 -15.36 7.53 11.27
N GLN A 158 -14.67 8.06 12.27
CA GLN A 158 -13.54 7.35 12.90
C GLN A 158 -13.99 6.08 13.63
N ILE A 159 -15.16 6.10 14.28
CA ILE A 159 -15.75 4.89 14.87
C ILE A 159 -16.08 3.86 13.79
N VAL A 160 -16.65 4.28 12.66
CA VAL A 160 -16.90 3.41 11.51
C VAL A 160 -15.59 2.79 10.98
N ALA A 161 -14.51 3.57 10.89
CA ALA A 161 -13.20 3.06 10.49
C ALA A 161 -12.70 1.97 11.44
N VAL A 162 -12.82 2.17 12.75
CA VAL A 162 -12.46 1.16 13.78
C VAL A 162 -13.31 -0.10 13.62
N VAL A 163 -14.62 0.03 13.44
CA VAL A 163 -15.53 -1.12 13.24
C VAL A 163 -15.16 -1.88 11.96
N CYS A 164 -14.84 -1.17 10.87
CA CYS A 164 -14.36 -1.76 9.61
C CYS A 164 -13.08 -2.59 9.84
N ILE A 165 -12.07 -2.03 10.52
CA ILE A 165 -10.83 -2.73 10.83
C ILE A 165 -11.11 -3.98 11.69
N ALA A 166 -11.95 -3.86 12.72
CA ALA A 166 -12.29 -4.98 13.61
C ALA A 166 -13.04 -6.12 12.86
N ALA A 167 -13.98 -5.79 11.98
CA ALA A 167 -14.69 -6.76 11.16
C ALA A 167 -13.72 -7.53 10.24
N LEU A 168 -12.79 -6.82 9.57
CA LEU A 168 -11.78 -7.42 8.72
C LEU A 168 -10.76 -8.25 9.50
N ALA A 169 -10.39 -7.82 10.71
CA ALA A 169 -9.56 -8.61 11.61
C ALA A 169 -10.23 -9.93 11.96
N ALA A 170 -11.53 -9.93 12.28
CA ALA A 170 -12.29 -11.14 12.56
C ALA A 170 -12.35 -12.10 11.35
N ILE A 171 -12.57 -11.57 10.13
CA ILE A 171 -12.57 -12.36 8.89
C ILE A 171 -11.21 -13.05 8.69
N ASN A 172 -10.11 -12.31 8.85
CA ASN A 172 -8.76 -12.84 8.67
C ASN A 172 -8.33 -13.77 9.80
N TYR A 173 -8.88 -13.61 11.00
CA TYR A 173 -8.67 -14.47 12.15
C TYR A 173 -9.20 -15.89 11.89
N ILE A 174 -10.41 -16.01 11.29
CA ILE A 174 -11.12 -17.29 11.05
C ILE A 174 -10.43 -18.15 9.97
N GLY A 175 -9.60 -17.58 9.10
CA GLY A 175 -8.79 -18.37 8.18
C GLY A 175 -8.38 -17.73 6.88
N VAL A 176 -7.22 -18.16 6.39
CA VAL A 176 -6.59 -17.69 5.14
C VAL A 176 -7.47 -17.92 3.91
N ARG A 177 -8.13 -19.11 3.82
CA ARG A 177 -9.01 -19.41 2.69
C ARG A 177 -10.20 -18.47 2.61
N SER A 178 -10.78 -18.12 3.75
CA SER A 178 -11.88 -17.15 3.83
C SER A 178 -11.40 -15.76 3.44
N GLY A 179 -10.28 -15.29 4.00
CA GLY A 179 -9.69 -14.01 3.66
C GLY A 179 -9.32 -13.86 2.19
N ASN A 180 -8.75 -14.90 1.56
CA ASN A 180 -8.43 -14.87 0.15
C ASN A 180 -9.67 -14.92 -0.76
N ARG A 181 -10.70 -15.69 -0.45
CA ARG A 181 -11.98 -15.68 -1.21
C ARG A 181 -12.62 -14.30 -1.16
N VAL A 182 -12.69 -13.70 0.01
CA VAL A 182 -13.18 -12.32 0.19
C VAL A 182 -12.34 -11.35 -0.63
N ASN A 183 -11.01 -11.45 -0.59
CA ASN A 183 -10.12 -10.60 -1.37
C ASN A 183 -10.37 -10.74 -2.87
N VAL A 184 -10.50 -11.95 -3.42
CA VAL A 184 -10.75 -12.18 -4.85
C VAL A 184 -12.10 -11.59 -5.26
N VAL A 185 -13.18 -11.88 -4.52
CA VAL A 185 -14.52 -11.35 -4.83
C VAL A 185 -14.55 -9.82 -4.80
N LEU A 186 -14.00 -9.22 -3.73
CA LEU A 186 -13.96 -7.77 -3.60
C LEU A 186 -13.05 -7.13 -4.64
N THR A 187 -11.94 -7.77 -5.04
CA THR A 187 -11.05 -7.25 -6.08
C THR A 187 -11.73 -7.29 -7.45
N VAL A 188 -12.40 -8.37 -7.80
CA VAL A 188 -13.16 -8.44 -9.05
C VAL A 188 -14.28 -7.37 -9.06
N ALA A 189 -15.04 -7.26 -7.96
CA ALA A 189 -16.11 -6.28 -7.85
C ALA A 189 -15.59 -4.83 -7.99
N LYS A 190 -14.47 -4.48 -7.36
CA LYS A 190 -13.88 -3.13 -7.48
C LYS A 190 -13.33 -2.83 -8.87
N VAL A 191 -12.71 -3.81 -9.54
CA VAL A 191 -12.20 -3.63 -10.91
C VAL A 191 -13.34 -3.43 -11.87
N LEU A 192 -14.43 -4.20 -11.75
CA LEU A 192 -15.64 -4.01 -12.55
C LEU A 192 -16.31 -2.66 -12.27
N GLY A 193 -16.37 -2.26 -10.99
CA GLY A 193 -16.91 -0.95 -10.61
C GLY A 193 -16.07 0.22 -11.14
N LEU A 194 -14.72 0.09 -11.12
CA LEU A 194 -13.83 1.08 -11.74
C LEU A 194 -14.00 1.15 -13.26
N ALA A 195 -14.20 0.01 -13.93
CA ALA A 195 -14.44 -0.04 -15.38
C ALA A 195 -15.76 0.64 -15.79
N ALA A 196 -16.70 0.79 -14.89
CA ALA A 196 -17.96 1.47 -15.18
C ALA A 196 -17.76 2.97 -15.48
N LEU A 197 -16.81 3.65 -14.84
CA LEU A 197 -16.55 5.08 -15.11
C LEU A 197 -16.11 5.36 -16.57
N PRO A 198 -15.09 4.67 -17.12
CA PRO A 198 -14.74 4.82 -18.54
C PRO A 198 -15.90 4.45 -19.48
N ILE A 199 -16.67 3.41 -19.16
CA ILE A 199 -17.83 3.01 -19.95
C ILE A 199 -18.89 4.11 -19.95
N LEU A 200 -19.21 4.68 -18.79
CA LEU A 200 -20.14 5.79 -18.67
C LEU A 200 -19.64 7.03 -19.44
N ALA A 201 -18.34 7.34 -19.34
CA ALA A 201 -17.75 8.45 -20.09
C ALA A 201 -17.84 8.27 -21.62
N LEU A 202 -17.72 7.03 -22.11
CA LEU A 202 -17.86 6.71 -23.54
C LEU A 202 -19.31 6.77 -24.02
N ILE A 203 -20.28 6.44 -23.15
CA ILE A 203 -21.71 6.43 -23.50
C ILE A 203 -22.31 7.84 -23.41
N ALA A 204 -21.83 8.67 -22.49
CA ALA A 204 -22.26 10.06 -22.32
C ALA A 204 -21.65 10.95 -23.43
N ALA A 205 -22.01 10.68 -24.69
CA ALA A 205 -21.39 11.23 -25.90
C ALA A 205 -21.47 12.76 -26.06
N ASP A 206 -22.22 13.47 -25.21
CA ASP A 206 -22.40 14.93 -25.26
C ASP A 206 -21.35 15.70 -24.46
N VAL A 207 -20.43 14.99 -23.75
CA VAL A 207 -19.40 15.63 -22.94
C VAL A 207 -18.14 15.81 -23.78
N THR A 208 -17.86 17.04 -24.18
CA THR A 208 -16.57 17.39 -24.80
C THR A 208 -15.50 17.47 -23.70
N PRO A 209 -14.40 16.72 -23.81
CA PRO A 209 -13.37 16.73 -22.79
C PRO A 209 -12.75 18.12 -22.69
N ALA A 210 -12.81 18.71 -21.50
CA ALA A 210 -12.22 20.02 -21.24
C ALA A 210 -10.73 19.86 -20.91
N TRP A 211 -9.89 19.70 -21.94
CA TRP A 211 -8.43 19.65 -21.80
C TRP A 211 -7.77 21.02 -21.61
N THR A 212 -8.57 22.05 -21.37
CA THR A 212 -8.06 23.41 -21.17
C THR A 212 -7.31 23.52 -19.86
N PRO A 213 -6.05 24.00 -19.88
CA PRO A 213 -5.30 24.29 -18.67
C PRO A 213 -5.98 25.38 -17.84
N VAL A 214 -5.88 25.31 -16.53
CA VAL A 214 -6.31 26.34 -15.58
C VAL A 214 -5.12 26.90 -14.83
N ALA A 215 -5.27 28.08 -14.19
CA ALA A 215 -4.21 28.63 -13.34
C ALA A 215 -3.94 27.67 -12.15
N ALA A 216 -2.67 27.33 -11.95
CA ALA A 216 -2.27 26.54 -10.78
C ALA A 216 -1.98 27.48 -9.60
N ASN A 217 -2.41 27.08 -8.41
CA ASN A 217 -2.17 27.82 -7.17
C ASN A 217 -0.72 27.70 -6.65
N VAL A 218 0.20 27.15 -7.46
CA VAL A 218 1.59 26.88 -7.06
C VAL A 218 2.55 27.71 -7.89
N PRO A 219 3.38 28.57 -7.26
CA PRO A 219 4.30 29.46 -7.98
C PRO A 219 5.42 28.74 -8.75
N ARG A 220 5.66 27.46 -8.44
CA ARG A 220 6.74 26.66 -9.01
C ARG A 220 6.18 25.33 -9.58
N PRO A 221 6.14 25.16 -10.90
CA PRO A 221 5.59 23.96 -11.53
C PRO A 221 6.22 22.63 -11.06
N LEU A 222 7.53 22.64 -10.78
CA LEU A 222 8.26 21.47 -10.30
C LEU A 222 7.86 21.08 -8.87
N ALA A 223 7.62 22.05 -8.00
CA ALA A 223 7.12 21.80 -6.64
C ALA A 223 5.70 21.25 -6.68
N GLY A 224 4.82 21.79 -7.55
CA GLY A 224 3.47 21.26 -7.78
C GLY A 224 3.49 19.81 -8.26
N PHE A 225 4.39 19.47 -9.18
CA PHE A 225 4.56 18.08 -9.63
C PHE A 225 5.04 17.17 -8.49
N GLY A 226 5.98 17.63 -7.66
CA GLY A 226 6.45 16.87 -6.48
C GLY A 226 5.31 16.60 -5.47
N ILE A 227 4.44 17.61 -5.21
CA ILE A 227 3.26 17.44 -4.34
C ILE A 227 2.27 16.43 -4.96
N ALA A 228 1.99 16.55 -6.27
CA ALA A 228 1.12 15.62 -6.96
C ALA A 228 1.66 14.17 -6.91
N MET A 229 2.99 14.00 -6.97
CA MET A 229 3.62 12.69 -6.85
C MET A 229 3.39 12.02 -5.49
N ILE A 230 3.18 12.77 -4.39
CA ILE A 230 2.79 12.20 -3.08
C ILE A 230 1.48 11.41 -3.25
N ALA A 231 0.49 12.04 -3.86
CA ALA A 231 -0.82 11.44 -4.10
C ALA A 231 -0.75 10.24 -5.06
N VAL A 232 0.05 10.35 -6.12
CA VAL A 232 0.23 9.26 -7.10
C VAL A 232 0.94 8.07 -6.48
N LEU A 233 2.02 8.30 -5.73
CA LEU A 233 2.76 7.22 -5.08
C LEU A 233 1.93 6.55 -4.00
N TRP A 234 1.11 7.31 -3.24
CA TRP A 234 0.13 6.75 -2.33
C TRP A 234 -0.84 5.80 -3.03
N ALA A 235 -1.43 6.24 -4.16
CA ALA A 235 -2.37 5.41 -4.91
C ALA A 235 -1.72 4.16 -5.53
N ASN A 236 -0.40 4.18 -5.76
CA ASN A 236 0.37 3.06 -6.31
C ASN A 236 1.14 2.27 -5.22
N ASP A 237 1.00 2.58 -3.94
CA ASP A 237 1.69 1.86 -2.86
C ASP A 237 1.09 0.45 -2.62
N ALA A 238 1.66 -0.28 -1.69
CA ALA A 238 1.23 -1.63 -1.30
C ALA A 238 1.43 -2.74 -2.37
N TRP A 239 2.06 -2.48 -3.53
CA TRP A 239 2.40 -3.51 -4.52
C TRP A 239 3.27 -4.63 -3.91
N TYR A 240 4.08 -4.31 -2.91
CA TYR A 240 4.98 -5.25 -2.22
C TYR A 240 4.26 -6.24 -1.30
N CYS A 241 3.00 -6.00 -0.94
CA CYS A 241 2.24 -6.85 -0.02
C CYS A 241 2.15 -8.30 -0.49
N VAL A 242 2.11 -8.55 -1.81
CA VAL A 242 2.13 -9.89 -2.38
C VAL A 242 3.42 -10.66 -2.03
N THR A 243 4.54 -9.96 -1.79
CA THR A 243 5.79 -10.61 -1.39
C THR A 243 5.73 -11.18 0.04
N TRP A 244 4.85 -10.65 0.87
CA TRP A 244 4.71 -11.10 2.27
C TRP A 244 3.92 -12.40 2.38
N ILE A 245 3.09 -12.69 1.39
CA ILE A 245 2.30 -13.94 1.33
C ILE A 245 2.96 -15.03 0.47
N ALA A 246 4.23 -14.86 0.09
CA ALA A 246 4.97 -15.80 -0.76
C ALA A 246 4.95 -17.24 -0.22
N GLY A 247 4.97 -17.44 1.11
CA GLY A 247 4.88 -18.75 1.74
C GLY A 247 3.54 -19.49 1.49
N GLU A 248 2.48 -18.80 1.10
CA GLU A 248 1.17 -19.35 0.76
C GLU A 248 0.99 -19.60 -0.75
N MET A 249 1.98 -19.25 -1.59
CA MET A 249 1.95 -19.48 -3.03
C MET A 249 2.39 -20.91 -3.38
N ARG A 250 1.80 -21.48 -4.44
CA ARG A 250 2.13 -22.85 -4.93
C ARG A 250 3.51 -22.89 -5.57
N ASP A 251 3.79 -21.96 -6.45
CA ASP A 251 5.09 -21.79 -7.13
C ASP A 251 5.58 -20.33 -7.00
N PRO A 252 6.05 -19.93 -5.81
CA PRO A 252 6.39 -18.53 -5.55
C PRO A 252 7.58 -18.03 -6.36
N GLN A 253 8.54 -18.90 -6.72
CA GLN A 253 9.73 -18.49 -7.49
C GLN A 253 9.36 -17.99 -8.89
N ARG A 254 8.34 -18.59 -9.49
CA ARG A 254 7.85 -18.25 -10.84
C ARG A 254 6.72 -17.23 -10.79
N ASP A 255 5.74 -17.46 -9.92
CA ASP A 255 4.48 -16.74 -9.93
C ASP A 255 4.57 -15.38 -9.26
N LEU A 256 5.43 -15.20 -8.25
CA LEU A 256 5.58 -13.93 -7.54
C LEU A 256 6.17 -12.80 -8.44
N PRO A 257 7.27 -13.03 -9.20
CA PRO A 257 7.74 -12.04 -10.16
C PRO A 257 6.69 -11.66 -11.21
N ARG A 258 5.98 -12.67 -11.74
CA ARG A 258 4.93 -12.44 -12.74
C ARG A 258 3.76 -11.66 -12.17
N ALA A 259 3.34 -11.98 -10.95
CA ALA A 259 2.25 -11.27 -10.29
C ALA A 259 2.57 -9.80 -10.05
N LEU A 260 3.80 -9.48 -9.65
CA LEU A 260 4.26 -8.10 -9.49
C LEU A 260 4.21 -7.35 -10.83
N ILE A 261 4.81 -7.92 -11.88
CA ILE A 261 4.89 -7.26 -13.19
C ILE A 261 3.50 -7.07 -13.79
N ILE A 262 2.71 -8.13 -13.89
CA ILE A 262 1.38 -8.10 -14.48
C ILE A 262 0.44 -7.21 -13.65
N GLY A 263 0.47 -7.37 -12.33
CA GLY A 263 -0.40 -6.62 -11.43
C GLY A 263 -0.15 -5.11 -11.50
N ILE A 264 1.12 -4.68 -11.48
CA ILE A 264 1.46 -3.25 -11.55
C ILE A 264 1.18 -2.67 -12.94
N ALA A 265 1.46 -3.41 -14.01
CA ALA A 265 1.17 -2.96 -15.37
C ALA A 265 -0.35 -2.77 -15.60
N LEU A 266 -1.17 -3.75 -15.18
CA LEU A 266 -2.63 -3.64 -15.22
C LEU A 266 -3.14 -2.48 -14.38
N LEU A 267 -2.61 -2.31 -13.17
CA LEU A 267 -2.96 -1.22 -12.26
C LEU A 267 -2.72 0.15 -12.92
N THR A 268 -1.53 0.35 -13.50
CA THR A 268 -1.16 1.60 -14.17
C THR A 268 -2.10 1.90 -15.33
N GLY A 269 -2.41 0.89 -16.15
CA GLY A 269 -3.39 1.02 -17.25
C GLY A 269 -4.77 1.42 -16.75
N ILE A 270 -5.28 0.74 -15.71
CA ILE A 270 -6.58 1.06 -15.10
C ILE A 270 -6.59 2.51 -14.60
N TYR A 271 -5.55 2.94 -13.89
CA TYR A 271 -5.50 4.29 -13.31
C TYR A 271 -5.45 5.39 -14.37
N LEU A 272 -4.72 5.19 -15.46
CA LEU A 272 -4.70 6.14 -16.58
C LEU A 272 -6.08 6.26 -17.25
N VAL A 273 -6.73 5.13 -17.52
CA VAL A 273 -8.07 5.11 -18.15
C VAL A 273 -9.12 5.76 -17.24
N VAL A 274 -9.08 5.49 -15.93
CA VAL A 274 -10.00 6.11 -14.97
C VAL A 274 -9.77 7.63 -14.88
N ASN A 275 -8.52 8.10 -14.85
CA ASN A 275 -8.23 9.54 -14.84
C ASN A 275 -8.66 10.23 -16.13
N ILE A 276 -8.49 9.60 -17.28
CA ILE A 276 -9.04 10.11 -18.55
C ILE A 276 -10.55 10.29 -18.43
N SER A 277 -11.26 9.35 -17.81
CA SER A 277 -12.71 9.44 -17.60
C SER A 277 -13.11 10.62 -16.71
N TYR A 278 -12.29 10.97 -15.70
CA TYR A 278 -12.53 12.16 -14.88
C TYR A 278 -12.46 13.44 -15.69
N PHE A 279 -11.50 13.55 -16.61
CA PHE A 279 -11.35 14.74 -17.48
C PHE A 279 -12.42 14.81 -18.58
N TYR A 280 -13.05 13.68 -18.93
CA TYR A 280 -14.25 13.68 -19.77
C TYR A 280 -15.47 14.14 -18.99
N ALA A 281 -15.57 13.80 -17.70
CA ALA A 281 -16.72 14.09 -16.87
C ALA A 281 -16.74 15.53 -16.35
N LEU A 282 -15.57 16.10 -16.01
CA LEU A 282 -15.45 17.35 -15.27
C LEU A 282 -14.35 18.25 -15.86
N PRO A 283 -14.64 19.56 -16.04
CA PRO A 283 -13.61 20.55 -16.35
C PRO A 283 -12.55 20.62 -15.23
N MET A 284 -11.31 20.98 -15.59
CA MET A 284 -10.22 21.12 -14.61
C MET A 284 -10.55 22.08 -13.45
N ALA A 285 -11.28 23.16 -13.73
CA ALA A 285 -11.69 24.13 -12.71
C ALA A 285 -12.59 23.52 -11.64
N GLU A 286 -13.45 22.58 -12.02
CA GLU A 286 -14.36 21.89 -11.12
C GLU A 286 -13.69 20.74 -10.37
N LEU A 287 -12.55 20.22 -10.87
CA LEU A 287 -11.77 19.18 -10.21
C LEU A 287 -10.90 19.70 -9.06
N GLN A 288 -10.55 21.01 -9.08
CA GLN A 288 -9.65 21.59 -8.07
C GLN A 288 -10.20 21.45 -6.66
N GLY A 289 -9.46 20.76 -5.78
CA GLY A 289 -9.82 20.61 -4.36
C GLY A 289 -10.96 19.64 -4.07
N VAL A 290 -11.46 18.96 -5.09
CA VAL A 290 -12.51 17.94 -4.90
C VAL A 290 -11.96 16.74 -4.15
N THR A 291 -12.58 16.40 -3.03
CA THR A 291 -12.18 15.25 -2.22
C THR A 291 -12.72 13.92 -2.76
N ARG A 292 -13.93 13.91 -3.33
CA ARG A 292 -14.60 12.71 -3.87
C ARG A 292 -14.76 12.80 -5.39
N VAL A 293 -13.61 12.77 -6.09
CA VAL A 293 -13.55 12.97 -7.56
C VAL A 293 -14.39 11.96 -8.32
N ALA A 294 -14.31 10.70 -7.94
CA ALA A 294 -15.04 9.63 -8.64
C ALA A 294 -16.55 9.76 -8.52
N GLU A 295 -17.03 10.16 -7.33
CA GLU A 295 -18.47 10.40 -7.09
C GLU A 295 -18.96 11.60 -7.89
N GLN A 296 -18.21 12.71 -7.91
CA GLN A 296 -18.58 13.92 -8.65
C GLN A 296 -18.56 13.66 -10.16
N ALA A 297 -17.55 12.96 -10.66
CA ALA A 297 -17.51 12.55 -12.08
C ALA A 297 -18.69 11.66 -12.45
N ALA A 298 -19.03 10.69 -11.61
CA ALA A 298 -20.21 9.83 -11.87
C ALA A 298 -21.52 10.59 -11.77
N THR A 299 -21.60 11.62 -10.92
CA THR A 299 -22.77 12.53 -10.86
C THR A 299 -22.93 13.29 -12.15
N ALA A 300 -21.86 13.83 -12.69
CA ALA A 300 -21.88 14.53 -13.98
C ALA A 300 -22.29 13.63 -15.17
N LEU A 301 -21.82 12.38 -15.17
CA LEU A 301 -22.07 11.43 -16.26
C LEU A 301 -23.43 10.72 -16.17
N ALA A 302 -23.92 10.40 -14.99
CA ALA A 302 -25.10 9.54 -14.80
C ALA A 302 -26.00 9.97 -13.60
N GLY A 303 -25.86 11.22 -13.15
CA GLY A 303 -26.67 11.77 -12.06
C GLY A 303 -26.50 11.05 -10.73
N THR A 304 -27.47 11.17 -9.85
CA THR A 304 -27.45 10.61 -8.47
C THR A 304 -27.26 9.08 -8.44
N ASN A 305 -27.78 8.36 -9.44
CA ASN A 305 -27.62 6.89 -9.50
C ASN A 305 -26.18 6.51 -9.82
N GLY A 306 -25.50 7.24 -10.68
CA GLY A 306 -24.08 7.09 -10.96
C GLY A 306 -23.24 7.33 -9.70
N ALA A 307 -23.52 8.41 -8.96
CA ALA A 307 -22.88 8.74 -7.70
C ALA A 307 -23.02 7.62 -6.66
N ARG A 308 -24.24 7.10 -6.47
CA ARG A 308 -24.50 5.99 -5.54
C ARG A 308 -23.74 4.71 -5.92
N PHE A 309 -23.74 4.39 -7.22
CA PHE A 309 -23.01 3.21 -7.72
C PHE A 309 -21.50 3.34 -7.44
N VAL A 310 -20.92 4.51 -7.73
CA VAL A 310 -19.50 4.75 -7.46
C VAL A 310 -19.21 4.75 -5.96
N ALA A 311 -20.05 5.36 -5.14
CA ALA A 311 -19.88 5.32 -3.68
C ALA A 311 -19.83 3.88 -3.16
N LEU A 312 -20.75 3.00 -3.61
CA LEU A 312 -20.72 1.58 -3.26
C LEU A 312 -19.44 0.88 -3.77
N THR A 313 -19.01 1.21 -4.99
CA THR A 313 -17.74 0.68 -5.53
C THR A 313 -16.55 1.05 -4.67
N VAL A 314 -16.47 2.31 -4.20
CA VAL A 314 -15.36 2.76 -3.33
C VAL A 314 -15.43 2.11 -1.95
N ILE A 315 -16.62 1.95 -1.37
CA ILE A 315 -16.83 1.22 -0.13
C ILE A 315 -16.31 -0.22 -0.26
N ILE A 316 -16.68 -0.93 -1.33
CA ILE A 316 -16.20 -2.29 -1.61
C ILE A 316 -14.69 -2.30 -1.84
N SER A 317 -14.17 -1.32 -2.56
CA SER A 317 -12.74 -1.19 -2.88
C SER A 317 -11.89 -1.01 -1.64
N THR A 318 -12.23 -0.05 -0.80
CA THR A 318 -11.49 0.28 0.43
C THR A 318 -11.58 -0.85 1.46
N PHE A 319 -12.75 -1.48 1.59
CA PHE A 319 -12.93 -2.67 2.44
C PHE A 319 -12.04 -3.83 1.97
N GLY A 320 -12.01 -4.10 0.65
CA GLY A 320 -11.16 -5.14 0.07
C GLY A 320 -9.67 -4.85 0.18
N CYS A 321 -9.25 -3.59 -0.02
CA CYS A 321 -7.87 -3.16 0.17
C CYS A 321 -7.40 -3.40 1.61
N ASN A 322 -8.18 -2.98 2.59
CA ASN A 322 -7.88 -3.22 3.99
C ASN A 322 -7.87 -4.71 4.36
N ASN A 323 -8.75 -5.53 3.76
CA ASN A 323 -8.71 -6.98 3.96
C ASN A 323 -7.36 -7.57 3.53
N ALA A 324 -6.89 -7.21 2.32
CA ALA A 324 -5.59 -7.64 1.81
C ALA A 324 -4.44 -7.13 2.68
N ALA A 325 -4.52 -5.87 3.14
CA ALA A 325 -3.52 -5.27 4.01
C ALA A 325 -3.42 -6.01 5.36
N ILE A 326 -4.51 -6.21 6.08
CA ILE A 326 -4.50 -6.93 7.36
C ILE A 326 -3.96 -8.35 7.19
N LEU A 327 -4.36 -9.04 6.11
CA LEU A 327 -3.86 -10.37 5.78
C LEU A 327 -2.34 -10.38 5.58
N ALA A 328 -1.80 -9.47 4.78
CA ALA A 328 -0.38 -9.38 4.47
C ALA A 328 0.47 -8.93 5.67
N GLY A 329 0.05 -7.86 6.37
CA GLY A 329 0.80 -7.28 7.49
C GLY A 329 0.99 -8.24 8.66
N ALA A 330 0.00 -9.08 8.93
CA ALA A 330 0.13 -10.10 9.95
C ALA A 330 1.24 -11.12 9.63
N ARG A 331 1.53 -11.40 8.33
CA ARG A 331 2.63 -12.31 7.92
C ARG A 331 4.00 -11.67 8.12
N LEU A 332 4.11 -10.36 7.99
CA LEU A 332 5.34 -9.65 8.31
C LEU A 332 5.68 -9.80 9.80
N LEU A 333 4.72 -9.51 10.69
CA LEU A 333 4.91 -9.65 12.13
C LEU A 333 5.21 -11.09 12.54
N PHE A 334 4.54 -12.06 11.92
CA PHE A 334 4.79 -13.48 12.10
C PHE A 334 6.23 -13.86 11.73
N ALA A 335 6.71 -13.39 10.56
CA ALA A 335 8.08 -13.65 10.11
C ALA A 335 9.12 -13.04 11.07
N MET A 336 8.93 -11.79 11.51
CA MET A 336 9.80 -11.15 12.50
C MET A 336 9.85 -11.88 13.83
N ALA A 337 8.70 -12.36 14.30
CA ALA A 337 8.61 -13.10 15.55
C ALA A 337 9.30 -14.48 15.45
N ARG A 338 9.18 -15.16 14.31
CA ARG A 338 9.91 -16.42 14.03
C ARG A 338 11.42 -16.23 13.98
N ASP A 339 11.88 -15.08 13.49
CA ASP A 339 13.30 -14.74 13.44
C ASP A 339 13.85 -14.24 14.79
N GLY A 340 13.03 -14.18 15.84
CA GLY A 340 13.43 -13.76 17.17
C GLY A 340 13.67 -12.26 17.33
N VAL A 341 13.26 -11.44 16.35
CA VAL A 341 13.41 -9.96 16.39
C VAL A 341 12.14 -9.23 16.79
N PHE A 342 11.06 -9.96 17.05
CA PHE A 342 9.80 -9.44 17.55
C PHE A 342 9.24 -10.34 18.67
N LEU A 343 8.13 -9.92 19.30
CA LEU A 343 7.52 -10.68 20.40
C LEU A 343 7.22 -12.12 19.99
N PRO A 344 7.76 -13.14 20.67
CA PRO A 344 7.59 -14.55 20.26
C PRO A 344 6.14 -15.01 20.17
N VAL A 345 5.24 -14.35 20.90
CA VAL A 345 3.81 -14.64 20.90
C VAL A 345 3.17 -14.38 19.54
N ALA A 346 3.71 -13.44 18.73
CA ALA A 346 3.21 -13.16 17.37
C ALA A 346 3.54 -14.27 16.36
N ALA A 347 4.45 -15.19 16.69
CA ALA A 347 4.74 -16.39 15.91
C ALA A 347 3.73 -17.54 16.13
N LYS A 348 2.79 -17.39 17.07
CA LYS A 348 1.78 -18.42 17.33
C LYS A 348 0.75 -18.51 16.23
N VAL A 349 0.61 -19.69 15.67
CA VAL A 349 -0.42 -20.04 14.69
C VAL A 349 -1.63 -20.63 15.42
N HIS A 350 -2.84 -20.17 15.07
CA HIS A 350 -4.07 -20.69 15.68
C HIS A 350 -4.24 -22.17 15.35
N PRO A 351 -4.51 -23.06 16.34
CA PRO A 351 -4.57 -24.51 16.12
C PRO A 351 -5.60 -24.91 15.07
N GLN A 352 -6.78 -24.30 15.08
CA GLN A 352 -7.89 -24.61 14.18
C GLN A 352 -7.84 -23.82 12.88
N TYR A 353 -7.65 -22.49 12.95
CA TYR A 353 -7.77 -21.60 11.79
C TYR A 353 -6.49 -21.47 10.97
N LYS A 354 -5.35 -21.94 11.50
CA LYS A 354 -4.03 -21.88 10.84
C LYS A 354 -3.62 -20.46 10.42
N THR A 355 -3.96 -19.49 11.23
CA THR A 355 -3.67 -18.05 11.04
C THR A 355 -2.75 -17.51 12.14
N PRO A 356 -1.93 -16.51 11.87
CA PRO A 356 -1.13 -15.82 12.89
C PRO A 356 -2.02 -14.84 13.68
N HIS A 357 -2.93 -15.37 14.46
CA HIS A 357 -4.05 -14.67 15.08
C HIS A 357 -3.62 -13.51 15.99
N ILE A 358 -2.53 -13.67 16.73
CA ILE A 358 -2.04 -12.62 17.62
C ILE A 358 -1.46 -11.45 16.81
N ALA A 359 -0.75 -11.74 15.72
CA ALA A 359 -0.25 -10.71 14.82
C ALA A 359 -1.39 -9.93 14.14
N ILE A 360 -2.48 -10.62 13.75
CA ILE A 360 -3.69 -9.97 13.20
C ILE A 360 -4.28 -9.00 14.22
N VAL A 361 -4.47 -9.44 15.46
CA VAL A 361 -5.06 -8.60 16.51
C VAL A 361 -4.17 -7.41 16.84
N ALA A 362 -2.86 -7.61 17.03
CA ALA A 362 -1.93 -6.55 17.34
C ALA A 362 -1.89 -5.45 16.27
N LEU A 363 -1.79 -5.86 14.99
CA LEU A 363 -1.82 -4.94 13.85
C LEU A 363 -3.12 -4.13 13.80
N SER A 364 -4.25 -4.82 13.97
CA SER A 364 -5.58 -4.20 13.87
C SER A 364 -5.89 -3.26 15.02
N VAL A 365 -5.46 -3.59 16.24
CA VAL A 365 -5.60 -2.69 17.40
C VAL A 365 -4.78 -1.41 17.17
N TRP A 366 -3.52 -1.53 16.72
CA TRP A 366 -2.68 -0.37 16.47
C TRP A 366 -3.24 0.50 15.33
N ALA A 367 -3.67 -0.12 14.22
CA ALA A 367 -4.31 0.60 13.12
C ALA A 367 -5.59 1.34 13.56
N SER A 368 -6.38 0.73 14.45
CA SER A 368 -7.57 1.36 15.02
C SER A 368 -7.24 2.60 15.87
N LEU A 369 -6.18 2.54 16.67
CA LEU A 369 -5.70 3.69 17.44
C LEU A 369 -5.23 4.83 16.52
N LEU A 370 -4.52 4.50 15.43
CA LEU A 370 -4.13 5.47 14.41
C LEU A 370 -5.34 6.09 13.70
N ALA A 371 -6.37 5.32 13.37
CA ALA A 371 -7.59 5.85 12.76
C ALA A 371 -8.31 6.86 13.67
N LEU A 372 -8.20 6.71 14.99
CA LEU A 372 -8.75 7.67 15.96
C LEU A 372 -7.89 8.93 16.14
N SER A 373 -6.63 8.92 15.67
CA SER A 373 -5.65 9.98 15.96
C SER A 373 -5.51 11.04 14.87
N GLY A 374 -5.96 10.78 13.63
CA GLY A 374 -5.67 11.68 12.51
C GLY A 374 -6.67 11.68 11.37
N SER A 375 -6.49 12.65 10.46
CA SER A 375 -7.23 12.74 9.20
C SER A 375 -6.60 11.83 8.13
N TYR A 376 -7.36 11.57 7.05
CA TYR A 376 -6.89 10.81 5.90
C TYR A 376 -5.57 11.36 5.31
N GLU A 377 -5.49 12.68 5.10
CA GLU A 377 -4.32 13.33 4.50
C GLU A 377 -3.07 13.25 5.39
N GLN A 378 -3.22 13.47 6.69
CA GLN A 378 -2.13 13.35 7.64
C GLN A 378 -1.56 11.94 7.65
N LEU A 379 -2.43 10.93 7.73
CA LEU A 379 -2.03 9.53 7.79
C LEU A 379 -1.25 9.09 6.54
N PHE A 380 -1.73 9.40 5.33
CA PHE A 380 -1.03 8.95 4.12
C PHE A 380 0.31 9.69 3.90
N THR A 381 0.46 10.93 4.35
CA THR A 381 1.74 11.67 4.24
C THR A 381 2.84 11.02 5.08
N TYR A 382 2.56 10.68 6.34
CA TYR A 382 3.50 9.94 7.20
C TYR A 382 3.88 8.59 6.59
N VAL A 383 2.88 7.86 6.10
CA VAL A 383 3.05 6.55 5.47
C VAL A 383 4.02 6.63 4.30
N MET A 384 3.80 7.57 3.38
CA MET A 384 4.54 7.64 2.13
C MET A 384 6.01 8.01 2.32
N PHE A 385 6.34 8.89 3.26
CA PHE A 385 7.73 9.21 3.57
C PHE A 385 8.50 7.98 4.06
N ALA A 386 7.99 7.31 5.09
CA ALA A 386 8.67 6.16 5.71
C ALA A 386 8.74 4.95 4.76
N SER A 387 7.64 4.66 4.04
CA SER A 387 7.57 3.59 3.06
C SER A 387 8.58 3.80 1.92
N SER A 388 8.58 4.99 1.31
CA SER A 388 9.48 5.30 0.19
C SER A 388 10.94 5.24 0.59
N LEU A 389 11.31 5.78 1.76
CA LEU A 389 12.68 5.73 2.26
C LEU A 389 13.17 4.27 2.43
N LEU A 390 12.38 3.44 3.07
CA LEU A 390 12.78 2.06 3.36
C LEU A 390 12.73 1.17 2.11
N HIS A 391 11.80 1.38 1.19
CA HIS A 391 11.79 0.68 -0.08
C HIS A 391 12.95 1.12 -0.98
N MET A 392 13.32 2.41 -1.00
CA MET A 392 14.50 2.88 -1.69
C MET A 392 15.77 2.16 -1.17
N ILE A 393 15.94 2.10 0.16
CA ILE A 393 17.06 1.36 0.77
C ILE A 393 17.01 -0.12 0.40
N GLY A 394 15.81 -0.72 0.40
CA GLY A 394 15.62 -2.13 0.01
C GLY A 394 16.03 -2.41 -1.43
N ALA A 395 15.83 -1.48 -2.35
CA ALA A 395 16.22 -1.63 -3.74
C ALA A 395 17.74 -1.71 -3.95
N PHE A 396 18.55 -1.08 -3.10
CA PHE A 396 20.01 -1.31 -3.09
C PHE A 396 20.35 -2.76 -2.77
N GLY A 397 19.44 -3.52 -2.17
CA GLY A 397 19.61 -4.93 -1.89
C GLY A 397 19.92 -5.77 -3.12
N VAL A 398 19.34 -5.44 -4.30
CA VAL A 398 19.61 -6.20 -5.52
C VAL A 398 21.09 -6.12 -5.94
N PHE A 399 21.69 -4.92 -5.82
CA PHE A 399 23.13 -4.72 -6.14
C PHE A 399 24.02 -5.46 -5.14
N ARG A 400 23.67 -5.36 -3.85
CA ARG A 400 24.43 -5.99 -2.77
C ARG A 400 24.33 -7.51 -2.84
N LEU A 401 23.14 -8.08 -3.04
CA LEU A 401 22.94 -9.53 -3.16
C LEU A 401 23.58 -10.13 -4.40
N ARG A 402 23.68 -9.39 -5.51
CA ARG A 402 24.45 -9.83 -6.69
C ARG A 402 25.95 -9.99 -6.39
N ARG A 403 26.47 -9.17 -5.46
CA ARG A 403 27.88 -9.25 -5.02
C ARG A 403 28.09 -10.28 -3.91
N LEU A 404 27.20 -10.32 -2.91
CA LEU A 404 27.35 -11.19 -1.74
C LEU A 404 26.97 -12.64 -2.00
N ARG A 405 26.03 -12.88 -2.90
CA ARG A 405 25.49 -14.21 -3.19
C ARG A 405 25.46 -14.48 -4.69
N PRO A 406 26.63 -14.43 -5.40
CA PRO A 406 26.67 -14.62 -6.86
C PRO A 406 26.14 -15.99 -7.29
N ASP A 407 26.35 -17.03 -6.48
CA ASP A 407 26.00 -18.42 -6.76
C ASP A 407 24.54 -18.78 -6.43
N LEU A 408 23.78 -17.88 -5.76
CA LEU A 408 22.41 -18.17 -5.42
C LEU A 408 21.53 -18.17 -6.68
N PRO A 409 20.69 -19.21 -6.91
CA PRO A 409 19.79 -19.26 -8.05
C PRO A 409 18.90 -18.03 -8.15
N ARG A 410 18.81 -17.45 -9.36
CA ARG A 410 17.93 -16.32 -9.70
C ARG A 410 17.00 -16.73 -10.81
N PRO A 411 15.85 -17.36 -10.49
CA PRO A 411 14.85 -17.76 -11.48
C PRO A 411 14.34 -16.60 -12.32
N TYR A 412 14.26 -15.40 -11.71
CA TYR A 412 14.03 -14.14 -12.40
C TYR A 412 15.21 -13.19 -12.17
N ARG A 413 15.67 -12.54 -13.24
CA ARG A 413 16.68 -11.47 -13.20
C ARG A 413 16.05 -10.17 -13.67
N VAL A 414 16.32 -9.09 -12.96
CA VAL A 414 15.77 -7.77 -13.28
C VAL A 414 16.10 -7.40 -14.73
N TRP A 415 15.03 -7.18 -15.50
CA TRP A 415 15.15 -6.67 -16.86
C TRP A 415 15.62 -5.21 -16.82
N GLY A 416 16.57 -4.86 -17.74
CA GLY A 416 17.12 -3.50 -17.78
C GLY A 416 18.06 -3.16 -16.61
N TYR A 417 18.65 -4.17 -15.95
CA TYR A 417 19.70 -3.92 -14.95
C TYR A 417 20.94 -3.27 -15.58
N PRO A 418 21.59 -2.27 -14.97
CA PRO A 418 21.28 -1.69 -13.63
C PRO A 418 20.30 -0.51 -13.69
N VAL A 419 19.84 -0.09 -14.88
CA VAL A 419 19.08 1.16 -15.09
C VAL A 419 17.76 1.16 -14.31
N VAL A 420 16.98 0.08 -14.40
CA VAL A 420 15.66 -0.02 -13.77
C VAL A 420 15.72 0.15 -12.24
N PRO A 421 16.60 -0.57 -11.50
CA PRO A 421 16.77 -0.30 -10.07
C PRO A 421 17.25 1.14 -9.77
N ILE A 422 18.13 1.71 -10.60
CA ILE A 422 18.61 3.08 -10.43
C ILE A 422 17.48 4.08 -10.61
N VAL A 423 16.60 3.92 -11.60
CA VAL A 423 15.43 4.77 -11.81
C VAL A 423 14.53 4.78 -10.56
N PHE A 424 14.24 3.61 -10.01
CA PHE A 424 13.44 3.54 -8.78
C PHE A 424 14.13 4.23 -7.58
N ILE A 425 15.43 3.99 -7.39
CA ILE A 425 16.21 4.58 -6.29
C ILE A 425 16.25 6.12 -6.42
N LEU A 426 16.54 6.64 -7.61
CA LEU A 426 16.61 8.08 -7.83
C LEU A 426 15.25 8.76 -7.69
N ALA A 427 14.19 8.16 -8.24
CA ALA A 427 12.85 8.70 -8.11
C ALA A 427 12.37 8.70 -6.65
N SER A 428 12.59 7.59 -5.93
CA SER A 428 12.26 7.52 -4.50
C SER A 428 13.11 8.48 -3.66
N GLY A 429 14.39 8.63 -3.98
CA GLY A 429 15.28 9.58 -3.33
C GLY A 429 14.85 11.03 -3.55
N ALA A 430 14.50 11.40 -4.78
CA ALA A 430 13.96 12.72 -5.10
C ALA A 430 12.65 12.99 -4.36
N PHE A 431 11.76 11.96 -4.27
CA PHE A 431 10.52 12.05 -3.51
C PHE A 431 10.77 12.27 -2.01
N VAL A 432 11.67 11.50 -1.39
CA VAL A 432 12.03 11.61 0.03
C VAL A 432 12.62 13.00 0.32
N LEU A 433 13.52 13.48 -0.53
CA LEU A 433 14.11 14.83 -0.41
C LEU A 433 13.05 15.92 -0.54
N ASN A 434 12.17 15.83 -1.54
CA ASN A 434 11.08 16.79 -1.72
C ASN A 434 10.16 16.82 -0.49
N THR A 435 9.78 15.63 0.03
CA THR A 435 8.91 15.55 1.21
C THR A 435 9.60 16.11 2.46
N LEU A 436 10.91 15.93 2.60
CA LEU A 436 11.68 16.48 3.71
C LEU A 436 11.70 18.02 3.68
N ILE A 437 11.74 18.62 2.48
CA ILE A 437 11.74 20.08 2.29
C ILE A 437 10.34 20.66 2.47
N GLU A 438 9.33 20.08 1.84
CA GLU A 438 7.96 20.62 1.79
C GLU A 438 7.11 20.25 3.04
N ARG A 439 7.43 19.13 3.70
CA ARG A 439 6.73 18.60 4.86
C ARG A 439 7.70 18.20 5.98
N PRO A 440 8.50 19.13 6.53
CA PRO A 440 9.59 18.80 7.47
C PRO A 440 9.10 18.20 8.79
N ARG A 441 7.94 18.64 9.30
CA ARG A 441 7.39 18.13 10.57
C ARG A 441 7.08 16.63 10.48
N GLU A 442 6.39 16.23 9.43
CA GLU A 442 6.00 14.85 9.16
C GLU A 442 7.24 13.97 8.91
N SER A 443 8.18 14.47 8.13
CA SER A 443 9.42 13.75 7.81
C SER A 443 10.31 13.55 9.05
N VAL A 444 10.49 14.57 9.87
CA VAL A 444 11.26 14.48 11.12
C VAL A 444 10.59 13.51 12.11
N ALA A 445 9.28 13.56 12.24
CA ALA A 445 8.54 12.59 13.06
C ALA A 445 8.77 11.15 12.57
N GLY A 446 8.69 10.90 11.25
CA GLY A 446 8.98 9.60 10.67
C GLY A 446 10.40 9.11 10.96
N LEU A 447 11.40 9.99 10.81
CA LEU A 447 12.80 9.67 11.14
C LEU A 447 13.00 9.40 12.63
N ALA A 448 12.36 10.18 13.51
CA ALA A 448 12.40 9.96 14.95
C ALA A 448 11.83 8.59 15.35
N PHE A 449 10.70 8.20 14.77
CA PHE A 449 10.11 6.87 14.97
C PHE A 449 11.05 5.74 14.49
N LEU A 450 11.71 5.92 13.35
CA LEU A 450 12.73 4.97 12.89
C LEU A 450 13.90 4.88 13.87
N ALA A 451 14.40 6.04 14.34
CA ALA A 451 15.51 6.11 15.28
C ALA A 451 15.18 5.42 16.64
N LEU A 452 13.93 5.55 17.11
CA LEU A 452 13.44 4.84 18.31
C LEU A 452 13.49 3.31 18.16
N GLY A 453 13.43 2.78 16.95
CA GLY A 453 13.60 1.35 16.70
C GLY A 453 15.00 0.83 17.01
N VAL A 454 16.04 1.68 16.93
CA VAL A 454 17.43 1.25 17.17
C VAL A 454 17.65 0.75 18.61
N PRO A 455 17.32 1.53 19.66
CA PRO A 455 17.46 1.04 21.04
C PRO A 455 16.56 -0.15 21.33
N VAL A 456 15.35 -0.22 20.74
CA VAL A 456 14.46 -1.37 20.91
C VAL A 456 15.07 -2.64 20.31
N TYR A 457 15.72 -2.54 19.15
CA TYR A 457 16.45 -3.67 18.55
C TYR A 457 17.56 -4.19 19.47
N TRP A 458 18.38 -3.30 20.00
CA TRP A 458 19.47 -3.71 20.91
C TRP A 458 18.95 -4.32 22.20
N TYR A 459 17.87 -3.77 22.75
CA TYR A 459 17.22 -4.34 23.95
C TYR A 459 16.64 -5.74 23.68
N SER A 460 16.00 -5.95 22.51
CA SER A 460 15.44 -7.26 22.15
C SER A 460 16.53 -8.32 21.89
N LYS A 461 17.71 -7.91 21.41
CA LYS A 461 18.84 -8.81 21.15
C LYS A 461 19.62 -9.18 22.41
N ALA A 462 19.54 -8.37 23.47
CA ALA A 462 20.20 -8.60 24.73
C ALA A 462 19.47 -9.61 25.64
N ARG A 463 18.25 -9.97 25.29
CA ARG A 463 17.46 -11.02 25.95
C ARG A 463 17.51 -12.31 25.14
#